data_ae374403565e8508bab69abc1b544520
#
_entry.id   ae374403565e8508bab69abc1b544520
#
_cell.length_a   1.000
_cell.length_b   1.000
_cell.length_c   1.000
_cell.angle_alpha   90.00
_cell.angle_beta   90.00
_cell.angle_gamma   90.00
#
_symmetry.space_group_name_H-M   'P 1'
#
loop_
_entity.id
_entity.type
_entity.pdbx_description
1 polymer ?
#
loop_
_entity_poly.entity_id
_entity_poly.type
_entity_poly.pdbx_seq_one_letter_code
_entity_poly.pdbx_strand_id
1 'polypeptide(L)'
;NLDLTVDMQFVTGVDILQQFFHSTEDRFGYANGLSSLLHEAWSPTNTNTQIQAVRNAVLTGQNSELDSHWVSDGSYLRANMIQLGYTFRPKLLKNMKLSSLRAYLSVSNAFVIHSKDFKGYDPEGSSHEGNQWGQNMFFHQYPKPRTYTLGANITF
;
A
#
# COMPACT_ATOMS: atom_id res chain seq x y z
N ASN A 1 -21.54 -25.64 7.47
CA ASN A 1 -21.59 -24.83 8.68
C ASN A 1 -20.37 -23.91 8.86
N LEU A 2 -19.21 -24.24 8.25
CA LEU A 2 -18.03 -23.39 8.14
C LEU A 2 -18.00 -22.81 6.73
N ASP A 3 -17.79 -21.51 6.59
CA ASP A 3 -17.63 -20.81 5.34
C ASP A 3 -16.38 -19.92 5.38
N LEU A 4 -15.67 -19.88 4.26
CA LEU A 4 -14.52 -19.02 4.03
C LEU A 4 -14.79 -18.15 2.80
N THR A 5 -14.69 -16.85 2.97
CA THR A 5 -14.75 -15.88 1.86
C THR A 5 -13.38 -15.21 1.75
N VAL A 6 -12.85 -15.17 0.53
CA VAL A 6 -11.59 -14.48 0.22
C VAL A 6 -11.84 -13.57 -0.97
N ASP A 7 -11.60 -12.29 -0.80
CA ASP A 7 -11.63 -11.28 -1.86
C ASP A 7 -10.21 -10.84 -2.15
N MET A 8 -9.77 -11.06 -3.38
CA MET A 8 -8.40 -10.76 -3.83
C MET A 8 -8.43 -9.90 -5.07
N GLN A 9 -7.49 -8.98 -5.14
CA GLN A 9 -7.24 -8.12 -6.29
C GLN A 9 -5.81 -8.33 -6.77
N PHE A 10 -5.67 -8.44 -8.08
CA PHE A 10 -4.39 -8.59 -8.74
C PHE A 10 -4.28 -7.56 -9.87
N VAL A 11 -3.17 -6.84 -9.89
CA VAL A 11 -2.84 -5.86 -10.93
C VAL A 11 -1.43 -6.14 -11.41
N THR A 12 -1.21 -6.12 -12.71
CA THR A 12 0.09 -6.36 -13.33
C THR A 12 0.32 -5.45 -14.54
N GLY A 13 1.59 -5.14 -14.83
CA GLY A 13 1.97 -4.34 -15.97
C GLY A 13 1.59 -2.86 -15.83
N VAL A 14 1.62 -2.34 -14.61
CA VAL A 14 1.33 -0.94 -14.28
C VAL A 14 2.60 -0.27 -13.81
N ASP A 15 2.92 0.87 -14.41
CA ASP A 15 4.01 1.73 -13.95
C ASP A 15 3.47 2.80 -12.99
N ILE A 16 4.21 3.06 -11.91
CA ILE A 16 3.89 4.08 -10.91
C ILE A 16 5.01 5.11 -10.85
N LEU A 17 4.64 6.37 -11.00
CA LEU A 17 5.54 7.49 -10.76
C LEU A 17 5.63 7.77 -9.25
N GLN A 18 6.81 7.56 -8.68
CA GLN A 18 7.08 7.74 -7.25
C GLN A 18 7.51 9.18 -6.93
N GLN A 19 6.61 10.13 -7.08
CA GLN A 19 6.92 11.56 -6.87
C GLN A 19 7.31 11.89 -5.43
N PHE A 20 6.91 11.08 -4.45
CA PHE A 20 7.37 11.23 -3.07
C PHE A 20 8.89 11.09 -2.96
N PHE A 21 9.49 10.11 -3.65
CA PHE A 21 10.94 9.91 -3.62
C PHE A 21 11.68 11.02 -4.33
N HIS A 22 11.12 11.53 -5.43
CA HIS A 22 11.63 12.73 -6.08
C HIS A 22 11.80 13.88 -5.08
N SER A 23 10.78 14.19 -4.27
CA SER A 23 10.88 15.27 -3.29
C SER A 23 11.82 14.98 -2.10
N THR A 24 12.04 13.72 -1.74
CA THR A 24 12.89 13.33 -0.62
C THR A 24 14.34 13.08 -1.01
N GLU A 25 14.61 12.61 -2.22
CA GLU A 25 15.96 12.42 -2.74
C GLU A 25 16.56 13.74 -3.25
N ASP A 26 15.78 14.52 -3.97
CA ASP A 26 16.23 15.77 -4.57
C ASP A 26 16.20 16.97 -3.61
N ARG A 27 15.57 16.79 -2.46
CA ARG A 27 15.61 17.70 -1.32
C ARG A 27 15.34 19.15 -1.70
N PHE A 28 14.11 19.44 -2.11
CA PHE A 28 13.64 20.81 -2.38
C PHE A 28 13.71 21.80 -1.19
N GLY A 29 14.58 21.59 -0.23
CA GLY A 29 14.74 22.43 0.94
C GLY A 29 13.64 22.32 2.00
N TYR A 30 12.51 21.69 1.66
CA TYR A 30 11.34 21.56 2.54
C TYR A 30 11.20 20.17 3.15
N ALA A 31 11.76 19.15 2.51
CA ALA A 31 11.67 17.77 2.95
C ALA A 31 12.99 17.26 3.54
N ASN A 32 12.88 16.42 4.56
CA ASN A 32 14.02 15.66 5.05
C ASN A 32 14.34 14.54 4.06
N GLY A 33 15.61 14.31 3.79
CA GLY A 33 16.06 13.18 2.99
C GLY A 33 15.78 11.85 3.71
N LEU A 34 15.61 10.79 2.93
CA LEU A 34 15.51 9.43 3.46
C LEU A 34 16.86 9.00 4.05
N SER A 35 16.82 8.20 5.11
CA SER A 35 18.05 7.65 5.73
C SER A 35 18.84 6.74 4.77
N SER A 36 18.19 6.12 3.80
CA SER A 36 18.82 5.31 2.76
C SER A 36 19.82 6.12 1.92
N LEU A 37 19.57 7.41 1.71
CA LEU A 37 20.48 8.30 0.96
C LEU A 37 21.88 8.37 1.55
N LEU A 38 22.04 8.16 2.85
CA LEU A 38 23.35 8.15 3.48
C LEU A 38 24.27 7.04 2.95
N HIS A 39 23.67 5.96 2.47
CA HIS A 39 24.39 4.76 2.00
C HIS A 39 24.25 4.53 0.50
N GLU A 40 23.16 4.96 -0.08
CA GLU A 40 22.79 4.68 -1.46
C GLU A 40 23.19 5.81 -2.42
N ALA A 41 23.26 7.06 -1.93
CA ALA A 41 23.62 8.19 -2.79
C ALA A 41 25.08 8.10 -3.28
N TRP A 42 25.31 8.67 -4.45
CA TRP A 42 26.66 8.77 -5.01
C TRP A 42 27.60 9.50 -4.06
N SER A 43 28.77 8.93 -3.87
CA SER A 43 29.89 9.51 -3.12
C SER A 43 31.20 9.00 -3.71
N PRO A 44 32.35 9.60 -3.40
CA PRO A 44 33.65 9.07 -3.85
C PRO A 44 33.92 7.62 -3.43
N THR A 45 33.26 7.13 -2.41
CA THR A 45 33.34 5.74 -1.92
C THR A 45 32.20 4.85 -2.42
N ASN A 46 31.14 5.43 -3.00
CA ASN A 46 30.01 4.73 -3.59
C ASN A 46 29.69 5.29 -4.97
N THR A 47 30.44 4.86 -5.97
CA THR A 47 30.32 5.35 -7.35
C THR A 47 29.37 4.52 -8.22
N ASN A 48 28.98 3.31 -7.78
CA ASN A 48 28.09 2.42 -8.49
C ASN A 48 26.65 2.55 -8.00
N THR A 49 26.04 3.71 -8.24
CA THR A 49 24.65 4.00 -7.85
C THR A 49 23.98 4.87 -8.91
N GLN A 50 22.65 4.77 -9.00
CA GLN A 50 21.81 5.65 -9.82
C GLN A 50 21.32 6.87 -9.05
N ILE A 51 21.49 6.89 -7.74
CA ILE A 51 21.07 8.00 -6.88
C ILE A 51 22.16 9.07 -6.89
N GLN A 52 21.79 10.28 -7.25
CA GLN A 52 22.72 11.40 -7.30
C GLN A 52 23.31 11.75 -5.92
N ALA A 53 24.42 12.44 -5.91
CA ALA A 53 25.01 12.93 -4.66
C ALA A 53 24.03 13.84 -3.91
N VAL A 54 23.94 13.68 -2.60
CA VAL A 54 23.10 14.54 -1.76
C VAL A 54 23.62 15.97 -1.83
N ARG A 55 22.80 16.90 -2.33
CA ARG A 55 23.11 18.30 -2.50
C ARG A 55 22.03 19.17 -1.88
N ASN A 56 22.36 20.42 -1.66
CA ASN A 56 21.34 21.42 -1.37
C ASN A 56 20.82 22.01 -2.69
N ALA A 57 19.69 21.49 -3.16
CA ALA A 57 19.10 21.89 -4.44
C ALA A 57 18.83 23.40 -4.54
N VAL A 58 18.50 24.05 -3.44
CA VAL A 58 18.26 25.51 -3.38
C VAL A 58 19.54 26.29 -3.73
N LEU A 59 20.70 25.78 -3.35
CA LEU A 59 21.98 26.43 -3.62
C LEU A 59 22.55 26.12 -5.00
N THR A 60 22.16 25.01 -5.59
CA THR A 60 22.74 24.54 -6.86
C THR A 60 21.89 24.87 -8.09
N GLY A 61 20.68 25.41 -7.88
CA GLY A 61 19.74 25.73 -8.99
C GLY A 61 19.38 24.51 -9.84
N GLN A 62 19.51 23.31 -9.29
CA GLN A 62 19.17 22.09 -10.03
C GLN A 62 17.66 21.97 -10.20
N ASN A 63 17.23 21.89 -11.44
CA ASN A 63 15.91 21.41 -11.77
C ASN A 63 15.90 19.90 -11.64
N SER A 64 15.13 19.43 -10.71
CA SER A 64 14.80 18.02 -10.60
C SER A 64 13.71 17.71 -11.61
N GLU A 65 14.10 17.42 -12.83
CA GLU A 65 13.17 16.93 -13.82
C GLU A 65 12.84 15.47 -13.51
N LEU A 66 11.54 15.14 -13.66
CA LEU A 66 11.09 13.77 -13.53
C LEU A 66 11.65 12.93 -14.68
N ASP A 67 12.36 11.90 -14.35
CA ASP A 67 12.92 10.93 -15.30
C ASP A 67 12.48 9.49 -14.98
N SER A 68 12.97 8.53 -15.72
CA SER A 68 12.62 7.12 -15.54
C SER A 68 13.10 6.52 -14.21
N HIS A 69 14.02 7.17 -13.51
CA HIS A 69 14.48 6.75 -12.19
C HIS A 69 13.34 6.72 -11.15
N TRP A 70 12.35 7.60 -11.32
CA TRP A 70 11.20 7.73 -10.45
C TRP A 70 10.03 6.80 -10.81
N VAL A 71 10.14 6.08 -11.92
CA VAL A 71 9.13 5.14 -12.37
C VAL A 71 9.48 3.73 -11.88
N SER A 72 8.52 3.07 -11.26
CA SER A 72 8.68 1.69 -10.79
C SER A 72 7.50 0.83 -11.18
N ASP A 73 7.73 -0.48 -11.20
CA ASP A 73 6.67 -1.47 -11.40
C ASP A 73 5.68 -1.43 -10.22
N GLY A 74 4.45 -1.08 -10.51
CA GLY A 74 3.34 -1.00 -9.57
C GLY A 74 2.51 -2.28 -9.48
N SER A 75 2.98 -3.39 -10.00
CA SER A 75 2.28 -4.67 -9.93
C SER A 75 2.11 -5.13 -8.49
N TYR A 76 0.91 -5.61 -8.15
CA TYR A 76 0.62 -6.08 -6.79
C TYR A 76 -0.46 -7.15 -6.74
N LEU A 77 -0.46 -7.91 -5.66
CA LEU A 77 -1.51 -8.81 -5.21
C LEU A 77 -1.98 -8.37 -3.82
N ARG A 78 -3.27 -8.12 -3.67
CA ARG A 78 -3.89 -7.71 -2.41
C ARG A 78 -4.97 -8.69 -2.00
N ALA A 79 -5.03 -9.03 -0.72
CA ALA A 79 -6.20 -9.62 -0.10
C ALA A 79 -7.03 -8.50 0.55
N ASN A 80 -8.10 -8.07 -0.13
CA ASN A 80 -8.99 -7.02 0.33
C ASN A 80 -9.75 -7.46 1.57
N MET A 81 -10.24 -8.71 1.58
CA MET A 81 -10.97 -9.27 2.71
C MET A 81 -10.74 -10.78 2.79
N ILE A 82 -10.53 -11.26 4.00
CA ILE A 82 -10.57 -12.68 4.35
C ILE A 82 -11.56 -12.83 5.50
N GLN A 83 -12.63 -13.60 5.30
CA GLN A 83 -13.65 -13.81 6.31
C GLN A 83 -13.86 -15.30 6.56
N LEU A 84 -13.79 -15.72 7.81
CA LEU A 84 -14.14 -17.04 8.27
C LEU A 84 -15.45 -16.97 9.07
N GLY A 85 -16.47 -17.68 8.62
CA GLY A 85 -17.78 -17.72 9.25
C GLY A 85 -18.11 -19.12 9.74
N TYR A 86 -18.87 -19.20 10.82
CA TYR A 86 -19.43 -20.45 11.33
C TYR A 86 -20.91 -20.29 11.67
N THR A 87 -21.75 -21.07 10.98
CA THR A 87 -23.18 -21.14 11.25
C THR A 87 -23.49 -22.31 12.20
N PHE A 88 -24.02 -21.97 13.37
CA PHE A 88 -24.35 -22.94 14.41
C PHE A 88 -25.50 -23.86 13.98
N ARG A 89 -25.46 -25.11 14.44
CA ARG A 89 -26.49 -26.10 14.11
C ARG A 89 -27.78 -25.76 14.86
N PRO A 90 -28.96 -25.94 14.22
CA PRO A 90 -30.25 -25.65 14.85
C PRO A 90 -30.49 -26.37 16.20
N LYS A 91 -29.93 -27.57 16.37
CA LYS A 91 -30.02 -28.30 17.62
C LYS A 91 -29.46 -27.56 18.83
N LEU A 92 -28.39 -26.79 18.62
CA LEU A 92 -27.78 -25.96 19.68
C LEU A 92 -28.58 -24.71 20.00
N LEU A 93 -29.39 -24.25 19.07
CA LEU A 93 -30.12 -22.98 19.14
C LEU A 93 -31.54 -23.17 19.74
N LYS A 94 -32.04 -24.39 19.78
CA LYS A 94 -33.41 -24.69 20.24
C LYS A 94 -33.72 -24.19 21.65
N ASN A 95 -32.78 -24.30 22.57
CA ASN A 95 -32.95 -23.84 23.95
C ASN A 95 -32.86 -22.31 24.07
N MET A 96 -32.29 -21.64 23.07
CA MET A 96 -32.09 -20.18 23.07
C MET A 96 -33.22 -19.44 22.30
N LYS A 97 -34.21 -20.15 21.76
CA LYS A 97 -35.30 -19.60 20.92
C LYS A 97 -34.77 -18.80 19.73
N LEU A 98 -33.62 -19.22 19.17
CA LEU A 98 -33.02 -18.62 18.00
C LEU A 98 -33.26 -19.49 16.77
N SER A 99 -33.67 -18.84 15.67
CA SER A 99 -33.83 -19.51 14.38
C SER A 99 -32.47 -19.73 13.69
N SER A 100 -31.56 -18.78 13.82
CA SER A 100 -30.22 -18.85 13.22
C SER A 100 -29.21 -18.05 14.04
N LEU A 101 -27.98 -18.56 14.09
CA LEU A 101 -26.82 -17.86 14.63
C LEU A 101 -25.60 -18.15 13.75
N ARG A 102 -24.98 -17.08 13.25
CA ARG A 102 -23.70 -17.17 12.52
C ARG A 102 -22.71 -16.21 13.16
N ALA A 103 -21.58 -16.70 13.62
CA ALA A 103 -20.44 -15.90 14.06
C ALA A 103 -19.40 -15.83 12.94
N TYR A 104 -18.72 -14.70 12.81
CA TYR A 104 -17.66 -14.55 11.82
C TYR A 104 -16.51 -13.68 12.32
N LEU A 105 -15.33 -13.98 11.81
CA LEU A 105 -14.12 -13.17 11.93
C LEU A 105 -13.73 -12.72 10.53
N SER A 106 -13.55 -11.41 10.35
CA SER A 106 -13.11 -10.81 9.09
C SER A 106 -11.85 -9.99 9.28
N VAL A 107 -10.95 -10.07 8.31
CA VAL A 107 -9.75 -9.24 8.22
C VAL A 107 -9.81 -8.47 6.91
N SER A 108 -9.92 -7.16 6.98
CA SER A 108 -9.84 -6.28 5.81
C SER A 108 -8.40 -5.80 5.61
N ASN A 109 -7.98 -5.64 4.36
CA ASN A 109 -6.60 -5.34 3.97
C ASN A 109 -5.61 -6.33 4.62
N ALA A 110 -5.89 -7.64 4.47
CA ALA A 110 -5.17 -8.69 5.18
C ALA A 110 -3.68 -8.68 4.84
N PHE A 111 -3.33 -8.51 3.57
CA PHE A 111 -1.96 -8.31 3.10
C PHE A 111 -1.93 -7.67 1.71
N VAL A 112 -0.79 -7.09 1.38
CA VAL A 112 -0.42 -6.68 0.03
C VAL A 112 0.99 -7.18 -0.27
N ILE A 113 1.17 -7.76 -1.44
CA ILE A 113 2.46 -8.16 -2.00
C ILE A 113 2.64 -7.33 -3.26
N HIS A 114 3.71 -6.57 -3.34
CA HIS A 114 4.00 -5.68 -4.46
C HIS A 114 5.42 -5.92 -4.99
N SER A 115 5.72 -5.33 -6.14
CA SER A 115 7.06 -5.35 -6.71
C SER A 115 8.10 -4.81 -5.71
N LYS A 116 9.32 -5.35 -5.75
CA LYS A 116 10.44 -4.87 -4.93
C LYS A 116 10.90 -3.47 -5.29
N ASP A 117 10.65 -3.06 -6.54
CA ASP A 117 11.03 -1.75 -7.04
C ASP A 117 10.11 -0.64 -6.53
N PHE A 118 8.90 -1.00 -6.10
CA PHE A 118 7.99 -0.07 -5.46
C PHE A 118 8.40 0.17 -4.00
N LYS A 119 8.88 1.35 -3.70
CA LYS A 119 9.36 1.76 -2.37
C LYS A 119 8.28 2.43 -1.50
N GLY A 120 7.04 2.58 -2.01
CA GLY A 120 5.93 3.20 -1.30
C GLY A 120 5.22 2.28 -0.31
N TYR A 121 4.20 2.80 0.36
CA TYR A 121 3.41 2.03 1.33
C TYR A 121 2.30 1.21 0.69
N ASP A 122 1.69 1.72 -0.37
CA ASP A 122 0.53 1.10 -1.02
C ASP A 122 0.52 1.39 -2.53
N PRO A 123 0.67 0.37 -3.39
CA PRO A 123 0.73 0.57 -4.84
C PRO A 123 -0.62 0.91 -5.48
N GLU A 124 -1.74 0.67 -4.79
CA GLU A 124 -3.08 0.98 -5.31
C GLU A 124 -3.42 2.47 -5.21
N GLY A 125 -2.56 3.24 -4.63
CA GLY A 125 -2.86 4.60 -4.33
C GLY A 125 -2.66 5.57 -5.50
N SER A 126 -3.65 6.44 -5.72
CA SER A 126 -3.47 7.67 -6.49
C SER A 126 -3.53 8.87 -5.55
N SER A 127 -2.51 9.70 -5.56
CA SER A 127 -2.45 10.89 -4.70
C SER A 127 -3.39 12.02 -5.14
N HIS A 128 -4.06 11.85 -6.27
CA HIS A 128 -4.99 12.82 -6.83
C HIS A 128 -6.35 12.18 -7.07
N GLU A 129 -7.10 11.96 -6.00
CA GLU A 129 -8.48 11.53 -6.12
C GLU A 129 -9.27 12.58 -6.92
N GLY A 130 -9.87 12.12 -8.02
CA GLY A 130 -10.72 12.97 -8.89
C GLY A 130 -10.00 13.64 -10.06
N ASN A 131 -8.68 13.51 -10.21
CA ASN A 131 -7.96 14.02 -11.36
C ASN A 131 -7.45 12.86 -12.24
N GLN A 132 -7.94 12.77 -13.47
CA GLN A 132 -7.53 11.73 -14.44
C GLN A 132 -6.02 11.76 -14.75
N TRP A 133 -5.37 12.91 -14.59
CA TRP A 133 -3.93 13.10 -14.85
C TRP A 133 -3.04 12.63 -13.70
N GLY A 134 -3.62 12.40 -12.52
CA GLY A 134 -2.89 11.96 -11.32
C GLY A 134 -2.98 10.45 -11.04
N GLN A 135 -3.52 9.65 -11.97
CA GLN A 135 -3.55 8.21 -11.82
C GLN A 135 -2.11 7.65 -11.87
N ASN A 136 -1.85 6.66 -11.03
CA ASN A 136 -0.53 6.03 -10.91
C ASN A 136 0.62 6.99 -10.46
N MET A 137 0.28 8.05 -9.75
CA MET A 137 1.25 8.92 -9.08
C MET A 137 1.21 8.66 -7.58
N PHE A 138 2.33 8.23 -7.02
CA PHE A 138 2.49 8.07 -5.57
C PHE A 138 3.18 9.32 -4.99
N PHE A 139 2.42 10.15 -4.27
CA PHE A 139 2.94 11.37 -3.65
C PHE A 139 3.00 11.27 -2.13
N HIS A 140 1.87 11.22 -1.45
CA HIS A 140 1.80 11.13 0.02
C HIS A 140 0.58 10.32 0.44
N GLN A 141 0.62 9.01 0.26
CA GLN A 141 -0.48 8.18 0.71
C GLN A 141 -0.21 7.54 2.05
N TYR A 142 -1.24 7.58 2.90
CA TYR A 142 -1.25 6.79 4.11
C TYR A 142 -1.46 5.31 3.76
N PRO A 143 -0.74 4.41 4.45
CA PRO A 143 -0.99 2.98 4.29
C PRO A 143 -2.42 2.65 4.74
N LYS A 144 -3.11 1.81 3.97
CA LYS A 144 -4.44 1.33 4.34
C LYS A 144 -4.36 0.50 5.62
N PRO A 145 -5.17 0.79 6.65
CA PRO A 145 -5.12 0.05 7.91
C PRO A 145 -5.63 -1.37 7.71
N ARG A 146 -5.01 -2.32 8.41
CA ARG A 146 -5.55 -3.67 8.57
C ARG A 146 -6.59 -3.66 9.66
N THR A 147 -7.82 -4.08 9.34
CA THR A 147 -8.94 -4.06 10.28
C THR A 147 -9.40 -5.48 10.58
N TYR A 148 -9.52 -5.81 11.86
CA TYR A 148 -10.08 -7.06 12.33
C TYR A 148 -11.49 -6.82 12.85
N THR A 149 -12.44 -7.58 12.34
CA THR A 149 -13.86 -7.47 12.71
C THR A 149 -14.36 -8.81 13.21
N LEU A 150 -14.89 -8.84 14.43
CA LEU A 150 -15.63 -9.96 14.96
C LEU A 150 -17.13 -9.59 14.97
N GLY A 151 -17.95 -10.44 14.41
CA GLY A 151 -19.38 -10.18 14.32
C GLY A 151 -20.25 -11.43 14.47
N ALA A 152 -21.52 -11.20 14.74
CA ALA A 152 -22.54 -12.23 14.80
C ALA A 152 -23.82 -11.80 14.15
N ASN A 153 -24.43 -12.67 13.34
CA ASN A 153 -25.76 -12.50 12.78
C ASN A 153 -26.72 -13.42 13.53
N ILE A 154 -27.76 -12.83 14.12
CA ILE A 154 -28.72 -13.53 14.95
C ILE A 154 -30.14 -13.34 14.36
N THR A 155 -30.87 -14.44 14.19
CA THR A 155 -32.27 -14.42 13.76
C THR A 155 -33.10 -15.13 14.82
N PHE A 156 -34.18 -14.50 15.22
CA PHE A 156 -35.14 -14.99 16.22
C PHE A 156 -36.28 -15.75 15.58
#